data_562ff500f143a5838316137b9e473fe8
#
_entry.id   562ff500f143a5838316137b9e473fe8
#
_cell.length_a   1.000
_cell.length_b   1.000
_cell.length_c   1.000
_cell.angle_alpha   90.00
_cell.angle_beta   90.00
_cell.angle_gamma   90.00
#
_symmetry.space_group_name_H-M   'P 1'
#
loop_
_entity.id
_entity.type
_entity.pdbx_description
1 polymer ?
#
loop_
_entity_poly.entity_id
_entity_poly.type
_entity_poly.pdbx_seq_one_letter_code
_entity_poly.pdbx_strand_id
1 'polypeptide(L)'
;MIALKGIKKSYGTTQVLRGIDATIAAGDFVSIVGPSGAGKSTLLHLIAGLDAATEGTIHFAGQAIQDLDKAALNQMRNEQIGLVFQFHNLLPELTALENVLLPRWIGKKMDEVSEKDALEKLAFLGIADRAHHLPNELSGGEQQRVAIARALINNPSILLADEPTGNLDSANANAVHDLLVRLNEEFGQTVVVVTHNDQLAALGKKQWVMTDGLLKA
;
A
#
# COMPACT_ATOMS: atom_id res chain seq x y z
N MET A 1 1.77 13.48 -8.37
CA MET A 1 0.74 12.44 -8.43
C MET A 1 -0.27 12.56 -7.30
N ILE A 2 0.16 12.65 -6.05
CA ILE A 2 -0.70 12.96 -4.89
C ILE A 2 -0.30 14.30 -4.28
N ALA A 3 -1.28 15.15 -3.95
CA ALA A 3 -1.06 16.38 -3.21
C ALA A 3 -2.00 16.43 -2.00
N LEU A 4 -1.42 16.66 -0.85
CA LEU A 4 -2.08 16.85 0.44
C LEU A 4 -2.03 18.32 0.78
N LYS A 5 -3.17 18.93 1.13
CA LYS A 5 -3.26 20.37 1.49
C LYS A 5 -4.05 20.52 2.78
N GLY A 6 -3.36 20.94 3.83
CA GLY A 6 -3.92 21.27 5.15
C GLY A 6 -4.67 20.11 5.80
N ILE A 7 -4.21 18.86 5.63
CA ILE A 7 -4.92 17.65 6.06
C ILE A 7 -5.00 17.60 7.58
N LYS A 8 -6.24 17.62 8.09
CA LYS A 8 -6.54 17.35 9.50
C LYS A 8 -7.44 16.12 9.63
N LYS A 9 -7.26 15.37 10.70
CA LYS A 9 -8.11 14.24 11.05
C LYS A 9 -8.37 14.20 12.54
N SER A 10 -9.65 14.11 12.89
CA SER A 10 -10.10 13.92 14.27
C SER A 10 -11.03 12.73 14.38
N TYR A 11 -10.93 11.98 15.47
CA TYR A 11 -11.86 10.94 15.88
C TYR A 11 -12.49 11.37 17.21
N GLY A 12 -13.75 11.77 17.15
CA GLY A 12 -14.40 12.43 18.30
C GLY A 12 -13.65 13.69 18.71
N THR A 13 -13.18 13.74 19.95
CA THR A 13 -12.42 14.89 20.50
C THR A 13 -10.91 14.79 20.26
N THR A 14 -10.41 13.65 19.75
CA THR A 14 -8.98 13.42 19.57
C THR A 14 -8.54 13.84 18.18
N GLN A 15 -7.72 14.89 18.09
CA GLN A 15 -7.11 15.33 16.84
C GLN A 15 -5.82 14.52 16.57
N VAL A 16 -5.85 13.67 15.53
CA VAL A 16 -4.74 12.78 15.15
C VAL A 16 -3.82 13.44 14.13
N LEU A 17 -4.36 14.15 13.12
CA LEU A 17 -3.57 14.92 12.14
C LEU A 17 -3.91 16.40 12.27
N ARG A 18 -2.87 17.26 12.23
CA ARG A 18 -2.98 18.66 12.65
C ARG A 18 -2.65 19.68 11.55
N GLY A 19 -2.85 19.30 10.29
CA GLY A 19 -2.56 20.16 9.13
C GLY A 19 -1.28 19.69 8.43
N ILE A 20 -1.44 18.73 7.50
CA ILE A 20 -0.32 18.17 6.74
C ILE A 20 -0.40 18.69 5.31
N ASP A 21 0.71 19.27 4.86
CA ASP A 21 0.96 19.65 3.48
C ASP A 21 2.12 18.82 2.95
N ALA A 22 1.88 18.05 1.88
CA ALA A 22 2.89 17.19 1.28
C ALA A 22 2.56 16.82 -0.16
N THR A 23 3.56 16.38 -0.93
CA THR A 23 3.38 15.91 -2.30
C THR A 23 4.16 14.64 -2.56
N ILE A 24 3.53 13.71 -3.29
CA ILE A 24 4.15 12.48 -3.79
C ILE A 24 4.13 12.57 -5.32
N ALA A 25 5.30 12.59 -5.94
CA ALA A 25 5.42 12.52 -7.39
C ALA A 25 5.32 11.07 -7.88
N ALA A 26 5.06 10.89 -9.17
CA ALA A 26 5.16 9.57 -9.79
C ALA A 26 6.61 9.06 -9.71
N GLY A 27 6.78 7.79 -9.35
CA GLY A 27 8.09 7.17 -9.18
C GLY A 27 8.81 7.50 -7.85
N ASP A 28 8.18 8.27 -6.95
CA ASP A 28 8.75 8.49 -5.62
C ASP A 28 8.75 7.19 -4.79
N PHE A 29 9.80 7.01 -3.99
CA PHE A 29 9.80 6.10 -2.84
C PHE A 29 9.81 6.95 -1.56
N VAL A 30 8.68 6.97 -0.85
CA VAL A 30 8.50 7.76 0.38
C VAL A 30 8.41 6.84 1.59
N SER A 31 9.24 7.08 2.59
CA SER A 31 9.15 6.41 3.90
C SER A 31 8.52 7.36 4.92
N ILE A 32 7.48 6.92 5.60
CA ILE A 32 6.82 7.65 6.69
C ILE A 32 7.23 7.00 8.01
N VAL A 33 7.99 7.75 8.82
CA VAL A 33 8.54 7.28 10.09
C VAL A 33 8.05 8.13 11.27
N GLY A 34 8.23 7.64 12.48
CA GLY A 34 7.87 8.36 13.71
C GLY A 34 7.35 7.43 14.79
N PRO A 35 7.17 7.92 16.03
CA PRO A 35 6.71 7.11 17.14
C PRO A 35 5.32 6.50 16.92
N SER A 36 4.99 5.48 17.72
CA SER A 36 3.63 4.93 17.74
C SER A 36 2.63 6.03 18.13
N GLY A 37 1.46 6.03 17.50
CA GLY A 37 0.45 7.07 17.73
C GLY A 37 0.67 8.40 17.01
N ALA A 38 1.78 8.58 16.26
CA ALA A 38 2.04 9.83 15.53
C ALA A 38 1.07 10.13 14.36
N GLY A 39 0.19 9.17 14.00
CA GLY A 39 -0.79 9.33 12.93
C GLY A 39 -0.37 8.76 11.57
N LYS A 40 0.73 8.00 11.49
CA LYS A 40 1.28 7.45 10.23
C LYS A 40 0.28 6.62 9.44
N SER A 41 -0.29 5.57 10.04
CA SER A 41 -1.30 4.72 9.39
C SER A 41 -2.57 5.50 9.06
N THR A 42 -2.96 6.47 9.91
CA THR A 42 -4.09 7.37 9.61
C THR A 42 -3.82 8.16 8.34
N LEU A 43 -2.63 8.74 8.19
CA LEU A 43 -2.26 9.46 6.96
C LEU A 43 -2.29 8.54 5.74
N LEU A 44 -1.73 7.33 5.87
CA LEU A 44 -1.75 6.33 4.79
C LEU A 44 -3.19 5.95 4.39
N HIS A 45 -4.08 5.74 5.37
CA HIS A 45 -5.49 5.42 5.12
C HIS A 45 -6.24 6.56 4.42
N LEU A 46 -5.93 7.82 4.77
CA LEU A 46 -6.50 8.97 4.06
C LEU A 46 -6.01 9.03 2.61
N ILE A 47 -4.72 8.81 2.36
CA ILE A 47 -4.13 8.74 1.01
C ILE A 47 -4.78 7.61 0.20
N ALA A 48 -5.06 6.48 0.86
CA ALA A 48 -5.71 5.33 0.25
C ALA A 48 -7.22 5.53 -0.02
N GLY A 49 -7.82 6.62 0.46
CA GLY A 49 -9.27 6.81 0.40
C GLY A 49 -10.06 5.79 1.22
N LEU A 50 -9.43 5.17 2.24
CA LEU A 50 -10.09 4.26 3.17
C LEU A 50 -10.82 5.02 4.27
N ASP A 51 -10.40 6.25 4.54
CA ASP A 51 -11.00 7.17 5.50
C ASP A 51 -11.04 8.57 4.89
N ALA A 52 -11.85 9.46 5.45
CA ALA A 52 -12.00 10.84 4.99
C ALA A 52 -11.28 11.80 5.94
N ALA A 53 -10.60 12.82 5.39
CA ALA A 53 -10.06 13.91 6.19
C ALA A 53 -11.22 14.71 6.84
N THR A 54 -10.97 15.23 8.05
CA THR A 54 -11.93 16.14 8.72
C THR A 54 -11.87 17.53 8.09
N GLU A 55 -10.67 17.97 7.69
CA GLU A 55 -10.42 19.22 6.97
C GLU A 55 -9.26 19.02 5.99
N GLY A 56 -9.15 19.92 5.01
CA GLY A 56 -8.13 19.87 3.97
C GLY A 56 -8.55 19.07 2.75
N THR A 57 -7.68 18.98 1.75
CA THR A 57 -7.98 18.29 0.48
C THR A 57 -6.84 17.36 0.06
N ILE A 58 -7.22 16.19 -0.45
CA ILE A 58 -6.30 15.22 -1.05
C ILE A 58 -6.62 15.16 -2.54
N HIS A 59 -5.62 15.42 -3.36
CA HIS A 59 -5.75 15.29 -4.81
C HIS A 59 -4.97 14.07 -5.28
N PHE A 60 -5.60 13.22 -6.05
CA PHE A 60 -5.00 12.10 -6.75
C PHE A 60 -5.04 12.37 -8.25
N ALA A 61 -3.88 12.40 -8.90
CA ALA A 61 -3.76 12.76 -10.32
C ALA A 61 -4.50 14.06 -10.73
N GLY A 62 -4.54 15.04 -9.82
CA GLY A 62 -5.19 16.33 -10.01
C GLY A 62 -6.67 16.39 -9.61
N GLN A 63 -7.31 15.26 -9.34
CA GLN A 63 -8.71 15.19 -8.89
C GLN A 63 -8.79 15.11 -7.37
N ALA A 64 -9.62 15.92 -6.74
CA ALA A 64 -9.89 15.85 -5.31
C ALA A 64 -10.68 14.57 -4.99
N ILE A 65 -10.15 13.72 -4.09
CA ILE A 65 -10.81 12.46 -3.75
C ILE A 65 -12.11 12.66 -2.96
N GLN A 66 -12.25 13.81 -2.29
CA GLN A 66 -13.46 14.18 -1.56
C GLN A 66 -14.66 14.46 -2.47
N ASP A 67 -14.41 14.82 -3.73
CA ASP A 67 -15.44 15.13 -4.72
C ASP A 67 -15.94 13.88 -5.45
N LEU A 68 -15.29 12.73 -5.22
CA LEU A 68 -15.69 11.46 -5.80
C LEU A 68 -16.92 10.91 -5.08
N ASP A 69 -17.89 10.43 -5.84
CA ASP A 69 -18.94 9.61 -5.29
C ASP A 69 -18.39 8.23 -4.85
N LYS A 70 -19.22 7.47 -4.15
CA LYS A 70 -18.81 6.16 -3.61
C LYS A 70 -18.36 5.18 -4.69
N ALA A 71 -18.96 5.21 -5.88
CA ALA A 71 -18.62 4.30 -6.96
C ALA A 71 -17.28 4.68 -7.58
N ALA A 72 -17.05 5.96 -7.87
CA ALA A 72 -15.78 6.47 -8.38
C ALA A 72 -14.62 6.29 -7.39
N LEU A 73 -14.86 6.50 -6.08
CA LEU A 73 -13.87 6.27 -5.04
C LEU A 73 -13.48 4.77 -4.94
N ASN A 74 -14.47 3.86 -5.03
CA ASN A 74 -14.22 2.43 -5.04
C ASN A 74 -13.43 2.01 -6.28
N GLN A 75 -13.77 2.56 -7.44
CA GLN A 75 -13.05 2.30 -8.68
C GLN A 75 -11.61 2.81 -8.59
N MET A 76 -11.40 4.05 -8.13
CA MET A 76 -10.05 4.61 -7.93
C MET A 76 -9.21 3.71 -7.01
N ARG A 77 -9.75 3.27 -5.87
CA ARG A 77 -9.03 2.36 -4.97
C ARG A 77 -8.66 1.05 -5.63
N ASN A 78 -9.60 0.45 -6.35
CA ASN A 78 -9.38 -0.85 -7.01
C ASN A 78 -8.33 -0.77 -8.13
N GLU A 79 -8.33 0.32 -8.89
CA GLU A 79 -7.51 0.45 -10.10
C GLU A 79 -6.17 1.16 -9.85
N GLN A 80 -6.15 2.16 -8.97
CA GLN A 80 -5.02 3.08 -8.87
C GLN A 80 -4.17 2.86 -7.62
N ILE A 81 -4.67 2.10 -6.63
CA ILE A 81 -4.02 1.95 -5.33
C ILE A 81 -3.81 0.48 -5.00
N GLY A 82 -2.56 0.07 -4.87
CA GLY A 82 -2.19 -1.20 -4.25
C GLY A 82 -2.01 -1.00 -2.74
N LEU A 83 -2.59 -1.89 -1.94
CA LEU A 83 -2.50 -1.83 -0.47
C LEU A 83 -1.87 -3.10 0.08
N VAL A 84 -0.86 -2.90 0.92
CA VAL A 84 -0.16 -3.96 1.67
C VAL A 84 -0.20 -3.62 3.15
N PHE A 85 -0.59 -4.57 3.98
CA PHE A 85 -0.71 -4.40 5.42
C PHE A 85 0.27 -5.29 6.17
N GLN A 86 0.52 -4.99 7.44
CA GLN A 86 1.33 -5.78 8.36
C GLN A 86 0.76 -7.20 8.55
N PHE A 87 -0.57 -7.31 8.70
CA PHE A 87 -1.29 -8.57 8.59
C PHE A 87 -1.71 -8.74 7.13
N HIS A 88 -1.28 -9.79 6.50
CA HIS A 88 -1.40 -10.03 5.05
C HIS A 88 -2.84 -9.93 4.53
N ASN A 89 -3.85 -10.14 5.41
CA ASN A 89 -5.28 -10.07 5.10
C ASN A 89 -5.65 -10.92 3.87
N LEU A 90 -5.05 -12.10 3.76
CA LEU A 90 -5.43 -13.09 2.77
C LEU A 90 -6.73 -13.76 3.20
N LEU A 91 -7.58 -14.06 2.24
CA LEU A 91 -8.78 -14.87 2.48
C LEU A 91 -8.35 -16.33 2.63
N PRO A 92 -8.57 -16.95 3.81
CA PRO A 92 -8.02 -18.27 4.10
C PRO A 92 -8.64 -19.40 3.29
N GLU A 93 -9.83 -19.17 2.70
CA GLU A 93 -10.56 -20.14 1.85
C GLU A 93 -10.07 -20.10 0.40
N LEU A 94 -9.26 -19.13 0.02
CA LEU A 94 -8.76 -18.93 -1.33
C LEU A 94 -7.27 -19.29 -1.41
N THR A 95 -6.88 -19.92 -2.50
CA THR A 95 -5.47 -20.16 -2.84
C THR A 95 -4.70 -18.85 -3.01
N ALA A 96 -3.38 -18.92 -3.08
CA ALA A 96 -2.53 -17.76 -3.36
C ALA A 96 -2.92 -17.08 -4.67
N LEU A 97 -3.13 -17.85 -5.74
CA LEU A 97 -3.56 -17.36 -7.05
C LEU A 97 -4.93 -16.65 -6.97
N GLU A 98 -5.90 -17.26 -6.32
CA GLU A 98 -7.24 -16.68 -6.15
C GLU A 98 -7.20 -15.40 -5.30
N ASN A 99 -6.39 -15.36 -4.23
CA ASN A 99 -6.16 -14.14 -3.46
C ASN A 99 -5.59 -13.01 -4.34
N VAL A 100 -4.65 -13.31 -5.24
CA VAL A 100 -4.09 -12.33 -6.18
C VAL A 100 -5.16 -11.82 -7.15
N LEU A 101 -6.07 -12.67 -7.60
CA LEU A 101 -7.15 -12.33 -8.56
C LEU A 101 -8.30 -11.52 -7.94
N LEU A 102 -8.42 -11.49 -6.61
CA LEU A 102 -9.54 -10.82 -5.92
C LEU A 102 -9.84 -9.39 -6.41
N PRO A 103 -8.85 -8.49 -6.60
CA PRO A 103 -9.16 -7.14 -7.06
C PRO A 103 -9.79 -7.11 -8.46
N ARG A 104 -9.44 -8.04 -9.35
CA ARG A 104 -10.07 -8.18 -10.66
C ARG A 104 -11.49 -8.72 -10.56
N TRP A 105 -11.75 -9.69 -9.69
CA TRP A 105 -13.12 -10.18 -9.43
C TRP A 105 -14.02 -9.08 -8.90
N ILE A 106 -13.56 -8.33 -7.88
CA ILE A 106 -14.31 -7.22 -7.30
C ILE A 106 -14.57 -6.11 -8.34
N GLY A 107 -13.57 -5.79 -9.15
CA GLY A 107 -13.66 -4.80 -10.22
C GLY A 107 -14.42 -5.27 -11.46
N LYS A 108 -14.86 -6.55 -11.50
CA LYS A 108 -15.49 -7.18 -12.68
C LYS A 108 -14.63 -7.09 -13.95
N LYS A 109 -13.30 -7.23 -13.77
CA LYS A 109 -12.27 -7.12 -14.82
C LYS A 109 -11.59 -8.45 -15.14
N MET A 110 -12.25 -9.55 -14.84
CA MET A 110 -11.74 -10.87 -15.23
C MET A 110 -11.85 -11.06 -16.76
N ASP A 111 -10.76 -11.46 -17.34
CA ASP A 111 -10.59 -11.76 -18.75
C ASP A 111 -9.72 -13.01 -18.95
N GLU A 112 -9.49 -13.42 -20.19
CA GLU A 112 -8.74 -14.62 -20.55
C GLU A 112 -7.26 -14.57 -20.14
N VAL A 113 -6.69 -13.37 -19.87
CA VAL A 113 -5.28 -13.20 -19.48
C VAL A 113 -5.09 -13.01 -17.97
N SER A 114 -6.16 -12.84 -17.22
CA SER A 114 -6.10 -12.52 -15.79
C SER A 114 -5.34 -13.54 -14.96
N GLU A 115 -5.54 -14.83 -15.22
CA GLU A 115 -4.84 -15.91 -14.50
C GLU A 115 -3.35 -15.91 -14.86
N LYS A 116 -3.03 -15.73 -16.14
CA LYS A 116 -1.64 -15.62 -16.59
C LYS A 116 -0.92 -14.44 -15.94
N ASP A 117 -1.55 -13.28 -15.91
CA ASP A 117 -0.99 -12.08 -15.25
C ASP A 117 -0.74 -12.32 -13.76
N ALA A 118 -1.66 -13.00 -13.09
CA ALA A 118 -1.52 -13.34 -11.67
C ALA A 118 -0.35 -14.30 -11.43
N LEU A 119 -0.20 -15.33 -12.28
CA LEU A 119 0.95 -16.25 -12.23
C LEU A 119 2.27 -15.53 -12.53
N GLU A 120 2.31 -14.59 -13.48
CA GLU A 120 3.47 -13.75 -13.75
C GLU A 120 3.85 -12.87 -12.55
N LYS A 121 2.86 -12.29 -11.83
CA LYS A 121 3.12 -11.56 -10.60
C LYS A 121 3.70 -12.49 -9.51
N LEU A 122 3.12 -13.67 -9.31
CA LEU A 122 3.65 -14.67 -8.36
C LEU A 122 5.07 -15.12 -8.73
N ALA A 123 5.34 -15.32 -10.03
CA ALA A 123 6.68 -15.67 -10.51
C ALA A 123 7.71 -14.56 -10.27
N PHE A 124 7.34 -13.31 -10.56
CA PHE A 124 8.18 -12.14 -10.27
C PHE A 124 8.55 -12.05 -8.77
N LEU A 125 7.61 -12.46 -7.90
CA LEU A 125 7.78 -12.47 -6.44
C LEU A 125 8.45 -13.76 -5.91
N GLY A 126 8.83 -14.68 -6.81
CA GLY A 126 9.53 -15.93 -6.45
C GLY A 126 8.68 -16.96 -5.71
N ILE A 127 7.36 -16.97 -5.95
CA ILE A 127 6.40 -17.86 -5.29
C ILE A 127 5.40 -18.51 -6.28
N ALA A 128 5.77 -18.67 -7.54
CA ALA A 128 4.89 -19.30 -8.55
C ALA A 128 4.54 -20.75 -8.19
N ASP A 129 5.44 -21.48 -7.57
CA ASP A 129 5.26 -22.86 -7.09
C ASP A 129 4.25 -22.97 -5.94
N ARG A 130 3.86 -21.85 -5.34
CA ARG A 130 2.86 -21.73 -4.27
C ARG A 130 1.48 -21.28 -4.75
N ALA A 131 1.29 -21.09 -6.05
CA ALA A 131 0.05 -20.53 -6.61
C ALA A 131 -1.24 -21.23 -6.12
N HIS A 132 -1.20 -22.54 -5.95
CA HIS A 132 -2.36 -23.36 -5.55
C HIS A 132 -2.40 -23.70 -4.05
N HIS A 133 -1.50 -23.16 -3.24
CA HIS A 133 -1.50 -23.34 -1.78
C HIS A 133 -2.49 -22.38 -1.12
N LEU A 134 -3.10 -22.85 -0.03
CA LEU A 134 -3.90 -22.02 0.87
C LEU A 134 -2.99 -21.18 1.79
N PRO A 135 -3.47 -20.05 2.33
CA PRO A 135 -2.66 -19.21 3.21
C PRO A 135 -2.05 -19.93 4.41
N ASN A 136 -2.74 -20.91 5.01
CA ASN A 136 -2.23 -21.69 6.13
C ASN A 136 -1.11 -22.69 5.75
N GLU A 137 -0.87 -22.90 4.47
CA GLU A 137 0.23 -23.74 3.93
C GLU A 137 1.46 -22.90 3.55
N LEU A 138 1.38 -21.57 3.71
CA LEU A 138 2.40 -20.60 3.35
C LEU A 138 3.09 -20.05 4.61
N SER A 139 4.42 -19.87 4.53
CA SER A 139 5.16 -19.09 5.54
C SER A 139 4.71 -17.62 5.54
N GLY A 140 4.99 -16.90 6.63
CA GLY A 140 4.65 -15.48 6.74
C GLY A 140 5.25 -14.62 5.60
N GLY A 141 6.49 -14.91 5.19
CA GLY A 141 7.12 -14.24 4.05
C GLY A 141 6.47 -14.56 2.71
N GLU A 142 6.01 -15.81 2.49
CA GLU A 142 5.25 -16.18 1.30
C GLU A 142 3.88 -15.52 1.29
N GLN A 143 3.17 -15.48 2.41
CA GLN A 143 1.89 -14.78 2.54
C GLN A 143 2.03 -13.29 2.23
N GLN A 144 3.11 -12.64 2.70
CA GLN A 144 3.38 -11.25 2.40
C GLN A 144 3.63 -11.02 0.91
N ARG A 145 4.39 -11.90 0.25
CA ARG A 145 4.59 -11.83 -1.20
C ARG A 145 3.28 -12.02 -1.97
N VAL A 146 2.39 -12.93 -1.54
CA VAL A 146 1.03 -13.05 -2.11
C VAL A 146 0.23 -11.75 -1.93
N ALA A 147 0.29 -11.12 -0.75
CA ALA A 147 -0.38 -9.83 -0.50
C ALA A 147 0.16 -8.70 -1.40
N ILE A 148 1.47 -8.69 -1.66
CA ILE A 148 2.09 -7.74 -2.61
C ILE A 148 1.65 -8.06 -4.06
N ALA A 149 1.62 -9.34 -4.48
CA ALA A 149 1.12 -9.74 -5.80
C ALA A 149 -0.32 -9.25 -6.00
N ARG A 150 -1.19 -9.47 -4.99
CA ARG A 150 -2.57 -9.00 -4.98
C ARG A 150 -2.66 -7.48 -5.13
N ALA A 151 -1.82 -6.74 -4.42
CA ALA A 151 -1.78 -5.29 -4.51
C ALA A 151 -1.36 -4.80 -5.91
N LEU A 152 -0.58 -5.58 -6.66
CA LEU A 152 -0.03 -5.22 -7.97
C LEU A 152 -0.86 -5.71 -9.17
N ILE A 153 -1.89 -6.54 -8.98
CA ILE A 153 -2.57 -7.22 -10.09
C ILE A 153 -3.25 -6.27 -11.09
N ASN A 154 -3.74 -5.14 -10.62
CA ASN A 154 -4.35 -4.11 -11.46
C ASN A 154 -3.34 -3.06 -11.97
N ASN A 155 -2.03 -3.27 -11.81
CA ASN A 155 -0.96 -2.33 -12.15
C ASN A 155 -1.22 -0.92 -11.58
N PRO A 156 -1.36 -0.78 -10.24
CA PRO A 156 -1.75 0.46 -9.61
C PRO A 156 -0.70 1.56 -9.81
N SER A 157 -1.14 2.82 -9.81
CA SER A 157 -0.24 3.98 -9.90
C SER A 157 0.62 4.17 -8.65
N ILE A 158 0.15 3.67 -7.49
CA ILE A 158 0.86 3.75 -6.21
C ILE A 158 0.66 2.48 -5.38
N LEU A 159 1.74 2.04 -4.75
CA LEU A 159 1.75 1.00 -3.74
C LEU A 159 1.90 1.64 -2.35
N LEU A 160 0.91 1.43 -1.50
CA LEU A 160 0.89 1.90 -0.12
C LEU A 160 1.10 0.71 0.82
N ALA A 161 2.08 0.77 1.69
CA ALA A 161 2.42 -0.33 2.60
C ALA A 161 2.44 0.16 4.06
N ASP A 162 1.62 -0.45 4.91
CA ASP A 162 1.60 -0.18 6.35
C ASP A 162 2.33 -1.30 7.09
N GLU A 163 3.54 -1.01 7.60
CA GLU A 163 4.42 -1.94 8.32
C GLU A 163 4.60 -3.29 7.60
N PRO A 164 4.98 -3.30 6.30
CA PRO A 164 4.88 -4.51 5.45
C PRO A 164 5.80 -5.66 5.89
N THR A 165 6.72 -5.42 6.83
CA THR A 165 7.68 -6.41 7.32
C THR A 165 7.61 -6.61 8.85
N GLY A 166 6.64 -5.98 9.51
CA GLY A 166 6.56 -5.95 10.97
C GLY A 166 6.37 -7.33 11.65
N ASN A 167 5.86 -8.32 10.92
CA ASN A 167 5.62 -9.68 11.42
C ASN A 167 6.56 -10.72 10.79
N LEU A 168 7.62 -10.31 10.09
CA LEU A 168 8.53 -11.19 9.39
C LEU A 168 9.87 -11.34 10.16
N ASP A 169 10.50 -12.49 10.00
CA ASP A 169 11.90 -12.64 10.37
C ASP A 169 12.82 -11.79 9.48
N SER A 170 14.05 -11.60 9.89
CA SER A 170 15.00 -10.70 9.21
C SER A 170 15.27 -11.10 7.75
N ALA A 171 15.32 -12.40 7.43
CA ALA A 171 15.60 -12.87 6.08
C ALA A 171 14.42 -12.55 5.13
N ASN A 172 13.18 -12.84 5.56
CA ASN A 172 11.97 -12.52 4.81
C ASN A 172 11.74 -11.00 4.73
N ALA A 173 12.04 -10.25 5.80
CA ALA A 173 11.97 -8.80 5.80
C ALA A 173 12.89 -8.19 4.73
N ASN A 174 14.16 -8.62 4.67
CA ASN A 174 15.12 -8.15 3.66
C ASN A 174 14.64 -8.49 2.24
N ALA A 175 14.12 -9.68 2.01
CA ALA A 175 13.58 -10.05 0.68
C ALA A 175 12.40 -9.13 0.25
N VAL A 176 11.54 -8.72 1.19
CA VAL A 176 10.47 -7.75 0.91
C VAL A 176 11.03 -6.35 0.68
N HIS A 177 12.06 -5.93 1.42
CA HIS A 177 12.76 -4.65 1.20
C HIS A 177 13.33 -4.57 -0.21
N ASP A 178 14.12 -5.58 -0.63
CA ASP A 178 14.71 -5.65 -1.97
C ASP A 178 13.62 -5.62 -3.06
N LEU A 179 12.51 -6.31 -2.82
CA LEU A 179 11.39 -6.32 -3.73
C LEU A 179 10.76 -4.92 -3.90
N LEU A 180 10.53 -4.18 -2.82
CA LEU A 180 9.98 -2.82 -2.89
C LEU A 180 10.92 -1.86 -3.63
N VAL A 181 12.24 -2.00 -3.42
CA VAL A 181 13.25 -1.24 -4.17
C VAL A 181 13.19 -1.58 -5.65
N ARG A 182 13.18 -2.88 -6.00
CA ARG A 182 13.09 -3.31 -7.40
C ARG A 182 11.82 -2.80 -8.09
N LEU A 183 10.68 -2.84 -7.41
CA LEU A 183 9.43 -2.28 -7.95
C LEU A 183 9.57 -0.79 -8.26
N ASN A 184 10.22 -0.02 -7.39
CA ASN A 184 10.45 1.39 -7.63
C ASN A 184 11.48 1.65 -8.73
N GLU A 185 12.63 0.99 -8.71
CA GLU A 185 13.76 1.29 -9.61
C GLU A 185 13.60 0.71 -11.01
N GLU A 186 13.13 -0.55 -11.11
CA GLU A 186 13.02 -1.25 -12.40
C GLU A 186 11.69 -0.90 -13.12
N PHE A 187 10.60 -0.67 -12.37
CA PHE A 187 9.26 -0.44 -12.94
C PHE A 187 8.73 0.98 -12.75
N GLY A 188 9.47 1.85 -12.06
CA GLY A 188 9.02 3.22 -11.78
C GLY A 188 7.80 3.28 -10.86
N GLN A 189 7.50 2.20 -10.11
CA GLN A 189 6.37 2.13 -9.20
C GLN A 189 6.51 3.20 -8.12
N THR A 190 5.48 4.02 -7.93
CA THR A 190 5.42 4.90 -6.76
C THR A 190 5.16 4.06 -5.52
N VAL A 191 6.00 4.22 -4.50
CA VAL A 191 5.91 3.45 -3.25
C VAL A 191 5.85 4.38 -2.06
N VAL A 192 4.91 4.14 -1.15
CA VAL A 192 4.84 4.81 0.16
C VAL A 192 4.80 3.74 1.25
N VAL A 193 5.77 3.77 2.14
CA VAL A 193 5.82 2.84 3.26
C VAL A 193 5.70 3.57 4.59
N VAL A 194 4.84 3.08 5.47
CA VAL A 194 4.85 3.41 6.89
C VAL A 194 5.68 2.34 7.58
N THR A 195 6.68 2.73 8.35
CA THR A 195 7.52 1.77 9.06
C THR A 195 8.20 2.35 10.27
N HIS A 196 8.49 1.49 11.24
CA HIS A 196 9.41 1.75 12.34
C HIS A 196 10.76 1.01 12.16
N ASN A 197 10.93 0.26 11.07
CA ASN A 197 12.17 -0.41 10.73
C ASN A 197 13.12 0.57 10.03
N ASP A 198 14.28 0.84 10.63
CA ASP A 198 15.26 1.81 10.13
C ASP A 198 15.84 1.41 8.77
N GLN A 199 16.02 0.12 8.51
CA GLN A 199 16.53 -0.37 7.22
C GLN A 199 15.54 -0.06 6.09
N LEU A 200 14.25 -0.38 6.29
CA LEU A 200 13.21 -0.07 5.31
C LEU A 200 13.03 1.44 5.15
N ALA A 201 13.08 2.20 6.25
CA ALA A 201 13.00 3.65 6.22
C ALA A 201 14.10 4.29 5.38
N ALA A 202 15.33 3.76 5.46
CA ALA A 202 16.49 4.25 4.72
C ALA A 202 16.43 4.01 3.21
N LEU A 203 15.57 3.10 2.73
CA LEU A 203 15.38 2.84 1.30
C LEU A 203 14.57 3.94 0.60
N GLY A 204 13.75 4.69 1.36
CA GLY A 204 12.98 5.81 0.81
C GLY A 204 13.91 6.96 0.40
N LYS A 205 13.80 7.38 -0.86
CA LYS A 205 14.50 8.58 -1.37
C LYS A 205 13.98 9.87 -0.72
N LYS A 206 12.75 9.82 -0.19
CA LYS A 206 12.13 10.87 0.63
C LYS A 206 11.71 10.27 1.96
N GLN A 207 12.10 10.91 3.06
CA GLN A 207 11.70 10.48 4.38
C GLN A 207 10.80 11.54 5.03
N TRP A 208 9.60 11.13 5.40
CA TRP A 208 8.63 11.95 6.13
C TRP A 208 8.64 11.56 7.61
N VAL A 209 9.02 12.49 8.46
CA VAL A 209 9.04 12.26 9.91
C VAL A 209 7.76 12.82 10.53
N MET A 210 6.93 11.92 11.07
CA MET A 210 5.71 12.31 11.77
C MET A 210 5.91 12.35 13.27
N THR A 211 5.45 13.45 13.89
CA THR A 211 5.45 13.64 15.35
C THR A 211 4.18 14.39 15.73
N ASP A 212 3.40 13.86 16.68
CA ASP A 212 2.18 14.48 17.24
C ASP A 212 1.21 15.00 16.17
N GLY A 213 1.01 14.23 15.10
CA GLY A 213 0.09 14.57 14.01
C GLY A 213 0.59 15.64 13.04
N LEU A 214 1.86 16.02 13.13
CA LEU A 214 2.54 16.94 12.22
C LEU A 214 3.58 16.19 11.39
N LEU A 215 3.79 16.67 10.17
CA LEU A 215 4.81 16.16 9.26
C LEU A 215 6.00 17.13 9.23
N LYS A 216 7.20 16.57 9.43
CA LYS A 216 8.46 17.25 9.10
C LYS A 216 9.02 16.57 7.85
N ALA A 217 9.13 17.27 6.78
CA ALA A 217 9.72 16.80 5.52
C ALA A 217 11.20 17.13 5.45
#